data_5057cf31640abadb6190d7985d768260
#
_entry.id   5057cf31640abadb6190d7985d768260
#
_cell.length_a   1.000
_cell.length_b   1.000
_cell.length_c   1.000
_cell.angle_alpha   90.00
_cell.angle_beta   90.00
_cell.angle_gamma   90.00
#
_symmetry.space_group_name_H-M   'P 1'
#
loop_
_entity.id
_entity.type
_entity.pdbx_description
1 polymer ?
#
loop_
_entity_poly.entity_id
_entity_poly.type
_entity_poly.pdbx_seq_one_letter_code
_entity_poly.pdbx_strand_id
1 'polypeptide(L)'
;EEGDRIARLMGDKTIMLMRGHGVTVVGPTVHDAFDECYMAERTCMYQLTAMQTGRPLHKLPDNLRRNHTGPWGEKLDARLHLNAWRRVLDREEPDYAR
;
A
#
# COMPACT_ATOMS: atom_id res chain seq x y z
N GLU A 1 21.66 -15.75 2.29
CA GLU A 1 21.96 -14.31 2.10
C GLU A 1 20.76 -13.42 2.44
N GLU A 2 20.93 -12.09 2.43
CA GLU A 2 19.89 -11.14 2.91
C GLU A 2 18.60 -11.24 2.08
N GLY A 3 18.71 -11.33 0.76
CA GLY A 3 17.55 -11.50 -0.12
C GLY A 3 16.73 -12.74 0.18
N ASP A 4 17.39 -13.87 0.44
CA ASP A 4 16.71 -15.14 0.79
C ASP A 4 16.01 -15.04 2.15
N ARG A 5 16.61 -14.30 3.08
CA ARG A 5 16.03 -14.05 4.40
C ARG A 5 14.75 -13.19 4.26
N ILE A 6 14.82 -12.14 3.47
CA ILE A 6 13.68 -11.26 3.18
C ILE A 6 12.56 -12.05 2.51
N ALA A 7 12.87 -12.83 1.48
CA ALA A 7 11.89 -13.66 0.79
C ALA A 7 11.19 -14.65 1.71
N ARG A 8 11.96 -15.34 2.58
CA ARG A 8 11.38 -16.26 3.57
C ARG A 8 10.48 -15.57 4.58
N LEU A 9 10.85 -14.36 5.05
CA LEU A 9 10.04 -13.59 6.00
C LEU A 9 8.79 -13.03 5.35
N MET A 10 8.89 -12.60 4.10
CA MET A 10 7.75 -12.13 3.32
C MET A 10 6.69 -13.23 3.13
N GLY A 11 7.13 -14.45 2.73
CA GLY A 11 6.24 -15.56 2.48
C GLY A 11 5.17 -15.19 1.43
N ASP A 12 3.91 -15.35 1.79
CA ASP A 12 2.73 -15.04 0.96
C ASP A 12 2.19 -13.61 1.14
N LYS A 13 2.89 -12.77 1.92
CA LYS A 13 2.46 -11.39 2.18
C LYS A 13 2.93 -10.45 1.08
N THR A 14 2.16 -9.41 0.85
CA THR A 14 2.47 -8.39 -0.17
C THR A 14 3.21 -7.19 0.39
N ILE A 15 3.17 -6.99 1.72
CA ILE A 15 3.78 -5.84 2.39
C ILE A 15 4.60 -6.32 3.58
N MET A 16 5.82 -5.82 3.70
CA MET A 16 6.71 -6.06 4.85
C MET A 16 7.29 -4.75 5.35
N LEU A 17 7.07 -4.47 6.63
CA LEU A 17 7.72 -3.35 7.32
C LEU A 17 9.06 -3.81 7.88
N MET A 18 10.12 -3.11 7.53
CA MET A 18 11.48 -3.41 7.97
C MET A 18 11.95 -2.35 8.96
N ARG A 19 12.23 -2.79 10.19
CA ARG A 19 12.68 -1.89 11.26
C ARG A 19 13.97 -1.15 10.85
N GLY A 20 13.92 0.18 10.88
CA GLY A 20 15.05 1.03 10.55
C GLY A 20 15.36 1.16 9.05
N HIS A 21 14.56 0.53 8.17
CA HIS A 21 14.75 0.60 6.72
C HIS A 21 13.58 1.18 5.95
N GLY A 22 12.34 0.79 6.29
CA GLY A 22 11.15 1.23 5.59
C GLY A 22 10.21 0.09 5.23
N VAL A 23 9.68 0.09 4.01
CA VAL A 23 8.69 -0.88 3.56
C VAL A 23 9.15 -1.55 2.25
N THR A 24 8.90 -2.85 2.15
CA THR A 24 8.97 -3.61 0.90
C THR A 24 7.57 -4.01 0.51
N VAL A 25 7.21 -3.75 -0.74
CA VAL A 25 5.92 -4.12 -1.31
C VAL A 25 6.15 -4.92 -2.59
N VAL A 26 5.38 -5.99 -2.75
CA VAL A 26 5.40 -6.82 -3.95
C VAL A 26 4.01 -6.96 -4.53
N GLY A 27 3.91 -7.14 -5.83
CA GLY A 27 2.65 -7.34 -6.52
C GLY A 27 2.86 -8.07 -7.85
N PRO A 28 1.79 -8.58 -8.46
CA PRO A 28 1.87 -9.25 -9.76
C PRO A 28 2.40 -8.35 -10.89
N THR A 29 2.15 -7.05 -10.76
CA THR A 29 2.64 -6.03 -11.70
C THR A 29 3.18 -4.82 -10.94
N VAL A 30 3.92 -3.96 -11.63
CA VAL A 30 4.38 -2.66 -11.08
C VAL A 30 3.20 -1.79 -10.65
N HIS A 31 2.09 -1.83 -11.39
CA HIS A 31 0.87 -1.09 -11.03
C HIS A 31 0.31 -1.54 -9.69
N ASP A 32 0.23 -2.86 -9.48
CA ASP A 32 -0.25 -3.43 -8.22
C ASP A 32 0.66 -3.08 -7.06
N ALA A 33 1.98 -3.23 -7.24
CA ALA A 33 2.96 -2.90 -6.20
C ALA A 33 2.93 -1.40 -5.85
N PHE A 34 2.77 -0.53 -6.84
CA PHE A 34 2.64 0.91 -6.63
C PHE A 34 1.37 1.25 -5.82
N ASP A 35 0.23 0.69 -6.21
CA ASP A 35 -1.05 0.92 -5.54
C ASP A 35 -1.02 0.44 -4.09
N GLU A 36 -0.54 -0.77 -3.85
CA GLU A 36 -0.36 -1.34 -2.51
C GLU A 36 0.59 -0.49 -1.65
N CYS A 37 1.69 -0.01 -2.21
CA CYS A 37 2.65 0.84 -1.51
C CYS A 37 2.01 2.17 -1.10
N TYR A 38 1.28 2.80 -2.02
CA TYR A 38 0.55 4.05 -1.76
C TYR A 38 -0.49 3.85 -0.66
N MET A 39 -1.29 2.80 -0.74
CA MET A 39 -2.34 2.50 0.23
C MET A 39 -1.77 2.13 1.60
N ALA A 40 -0.65 1.39 1.66
CA ALA A 40 0.04 1.06 2.90
C ALA A 40 0.52 2.34 3.62
N GLU A 41 1.16 3.26 2.89
CA GLU A 41 1.61 4.54 3.43
C GLU A 41 0.44 5.37 3.96
N ARG A 42 -0.65 5.49 3.20
CA ARG A 42 -1.86 6.20 3.60
C ARG A 42 -2.51 5.59 4.84
N THR A 43 -2.58 4.27 4.91
CA THR A 43 -3.13 3.55 6.07
C THR A 43 -2.31 3.82 7.32
N CYS A 44 -0.98 3.77 7.23
CA CYS A 44 -0.09 4.11 8.33
C CYS A 44 -0.30 5.57 8.79
N MET A 45 -0.40 6.51 7.85
CA MET A 45 -0.64 7.92 8.15
C MET A 45 -1.98 8.12 8.89
N TYR A 46 -3.06 7.50 8.41
CA TYR A 46 -4.37 7.62 9.06
C TYR A 46 -4.36 7.02 10.45
N GLN A 47 -3.74 5.85 10.62
CA GLN A 47 -3.64 5.20 11.94
C GLN A 47 -2.85 6.06 12.92
N LEU A 48 -1.68 6.57 12.53
CA LEU A 48 -0.86 7.43 13.38
C LEU A 48 -1.59 8.71 13.73
N THR A 49 -2.27 9.34 12.78
CA THR A 49 -3.08 10.55 13.02
C THR A 49 -4.21 10.28 14.03
N ALA A 50 -4.90 9.14 13.87
CA ALA A 50 -5.92 8.76 14.84
C ALA A 50 -5.35 8.49 16.25
N MET A 51 -4.18 7.84 16.33
CA MET A 51 -3.50 7.57 17.61
C MET A 51 -3.06 8.86 18.32
N GLN A 52 -2.67 9.89 17.57
CA GLN A 52 -2.26 11.20 18.13
C GLN A 52 -3.39 11.91 18.88
N THR A 53 -4.63 11.54 18.68
CA THR A 53 -5.76 12.10 19.45
C THR A 53 -5.76 11.70 20.91
N GLY A 54 -4.99 10.68 21.30
CA GLY A 54 -4.97 10.10 22.65
C GLY A 54 -6.24 9.33 23.01
N ARG A 55 -7.20 9.21 22.12
CA ARG A 55 -8.44 8.45 22.34
C ARG A 55 -8.25 6.98 21.99
N PRO A 56 -8.95 6.05 22.67
CA PRO A 56 -8.97 4.65 22.26
C PRO A 56 -9.45 4.50 20.82
N LEU A 57 -8.71 3.70 20.01
CA LEU A 57 -9.12 3.41 18.65
C LEU A 57 -10.30 2.44 18.66
N HIS A 58 -11.32 2.78 17.89
CA HIS A 58 -12.44 1.89 17.67
C HIS A 58 -12.11 0.88 16.58
N LYS A 59 -12.08 -0.41 16.93
CA LYS A 59 -11.84 -1.48 15.96
C LYS A 59 -13.16 -1.88 15.31
N LEU A 60 -13.12 -2.04 13.99
CA LEU A 60 -14.26 -2.60 13.26
C LEU A 60 -14.53 -4.04 13.72
N PRO A 61 -15.81 -4.42 13.92
CA PRO A 61 -16.18 -5.80 14.18
C PRO A 61 -15.68 -6.76 13.08
N ASP A 62 -15.32 -7.98 13.49
CA ASP A 62 -14.73 -8.96 12.57
C ASP A 62 -15.62 -9.34 11.38
N ASN A 63 -16.93 -9.32 11.56
CA ASN A 63 -17.89 -9.54 10.47
C ASN A 63 -17.83 -8.43 9.42
N LEU A 64 -17.72 -7.17 9.82
CA LEU A 64 -17.55 -6.05 8.88
C LEU A 64 -16.20 -6.10 8.19
N ARG A 65 -15.16 -6.45 8.94
CA ARG A 65 -13.80 -6.55 8.39
C ARG A 65 -13.68 -7.66 7.35
N ARG A 66 -14.35 -8.80 7.55
CA ARG A 66 -14.38 -9.93 6.58
C ARG A 66 -15.27 -9.67 5.38
N ASN A 67 -16.36 -8.93 5.55
CA ASN A 67 -17.34 -8.64 4.50
C ASN A 67 -16.99 -7.38 3.69
N HIS A 68 -15.86 -6.75 3.96
CA HIS A 68 -15.41 -5.57 3.22
C HIS A 68 -14.83 -5.90 1.84
N THR A 69 -15.03 -7.14 1.38
CA THR A 69 -14.89 -7.59 0.00
C THR A 69 -16.22 -7.48 -0.78
N GLY A 70 -17.08 -6.50 -0.43
CA GLY A 70 -18.29 -6.17 -1.16
C GLY A 70 -18.01 -5.52 -2.52
N PRO A 71 -19.00 -4.82 -3.12
CA PRO A 71 -18.86 -4.21 -4.46
C PRO A 71 -17.68 -3.25 -4.61
N TRP A 72 -17.12 -2.80 -3.49
CA TRP A 72 -15.87 -2.02 -3.41
C TRP A 72 -14.62 -2.90 -3.26
N GLY A 73 -14.77 -4.21 -3.13
CA GLY A 73 -13.67 -5.16 -2.99
C GLY A 73 -13.24 -5.80 -4.32
N GLU A 74 -13.90 -5.49 -5.42
CA GLU A 74 -13.28 -5.62 -6.73
C GLU A 74 -12.15 -4.60 -6.75
N LYS A 75 -10.90 -5.09 -6.78
CA LYS A 75 -9.73 -4.24 -6.92
C LYS A 75 -9.99 -3.27 -8.07
N LEU A 76 -10.13 -1.99 -7.76
CA LEU A 76 -10.01 -0.95 -8.75
C LEU A 76 -8.76 -1.25 -9.56
N ASP A 77 -8.85 -1.19 -10.88
CA ASP A 77 -7.71 -1.46 -11.75
C ASP A 77 -6.53 -0.56 -11.34
N ALA A 78 -5.52 -1.16 -10.73
CA ALA A 78 -4.34 -0.45 -10.21
C ALA A 78 -3.65 0.39 -11.32
N ARG A 79 -3.85 0.02 -12.59
CA ARG A 79 -3.36 0.81 -13.75
C ARG A 79 -3.94 2.21 -13.77
N LEU A 80 -5.19 2.39 -13.34
CA LEU A 80 -5.83 3.71 -13.32
C LEU A 80 -5.10 4.67 -12.38
N HIS A 81 -4.68 4.17 -11.21
CA HIS A 81 -3.96 4.96 -10.22
C HIS A 81 -2.57 5.37 -10.72
N LEU A 82 -1.75 4.41 -11.17
CA LEU A 82 -0.43 4.73 -11.70
C LEU A 82 -0.49 5.64 -12.93
N ASN A 83 -1.44 5.39 -13.84
CA ASN A 83 -1.62 6.23 -15.02
C ASN A 83 -2.09 7.67 -14.67
N ALA A 84 -2.83 7.84 -13.58
CA ALA A 84 -3.18 9.17 -13.11
C ALA A 84 -1.91 9.94 -12.68
N TRP A 85 -1.02 9.31 -11.92
CA TRP A 85 0.24 9.91 -11.53
C TRP A 85 1.18 10.15 -12.71
N ARG A 86 1.24 9.23 -13.68
CA ARG A 86 2.02 9.46 -14.90
C ARG A 86 1.57 10.72 -15.64
N ARG A 87 0.27 10.94 -15.78
CA ARG A 87 -0.24 12.17 -16.41
C ARG A 87 0.15 13.44 -15.65
N VAL A 88 0.26 13.36 -14.32
CA VAL A 88 0.77 14.49 -13.51
C VAL A 88 2.24 14.73 -13.82
N LEU A 89 3.06 13.68 -13.78
CA LEU A 89 4.49 13.77 -14.07
C LEU A 89 4.79 14.22 -15.51
N ASP A 90 4.05 13.71 -16.49
CA ASP A 90 4.19 14.12 -17.89
C ASP A 90 3.98 15.65 -18.07
N ARG A 91 3.14 16.23 -17.22
CA ARG A 91 2.87 17.68 -17.24
C ARG A 91 3.88 18.48 -16.39
N GLU A 92 4.22 18.00 -15.23
CA GLU A 92 4.94 18.76 -14.21
C GLU A 92 6.45 18.47 -14.20
N GLU A 93 6.84 17.23 -14.49
CA GLU A 93 8.23 16.77 -14.48
C GLU A 93 8.53 15.83 -15.66
N PRO A 94 8.40 16.28 -16.92
CA PRO A 94 8.51 15.41 -18.11
C PRO A 94 9.88 14.73 -18.26
N ASP A 95 10.89 15.18 -17.53
CA ASP A 95 12.26 14.64 -17.60
C ASP A 95 12.41 13.28 -16.90
N TYR A 96 11.44 12.84 -16.11
CA TYR A 96 11.49 11.55 -15.41
C TYR A 96 11.60 10.33 -16.35
N ALA A 97 11.18 10.48 -17.61
CA ALA A 97 11.16 9.42 -18.60
C ALA A 97 12.40 9.39 -19.54
N ARG A 98 13.41 10.22 -19.27
CA ARG A 98 14.65 10.32 -20.06
C ARG A 98 15.77 9.44 -19.55
#